data_062777b724cdc60c811d90f13921f433
#
_entry.id   062777b724cdc60c811d90f13921f433
#
_cell.length_a   1.000
_cell.length_b   1.000
_cell.length_c   1.000
_cell.angle_alpha   90.00
_cell.angle_beta   90.00
_cell.angle_gamma   90.00
#
_symmetry.space_group_name_H-M   'P 1'
#
loop_
_entity.id
_entity.type
_entity.pdbx_description
1 polymer ?
#
loop_
_entity_poly.entity_id
_entity_poly.type
_entity_poly.pdbx_seq_one_letter_code
_entity_poly.pdbx_strand_id
1 'polypeptide(L)'
;MRQSSFDILTPYISENFTPRKLPAMPIVAVHTREQSDAVNLIKTFYLKFPQYRWFTFRDMRGLSEKEFSKALKECFMSVWIDDKSGHGTFPLESMACNVPCLGKIPDLSPEWMNEDNGIWVTDLTMMSDYIADFIQNWLEDNIKPDLYENMKKTAEQFMNKQEFDSKVISLFEGYLTDRANSFEEQISKTEE
;
A
#
# COMPACT_ATOMS: atom_id res chain seq x y z
N MET A 1 29.78 6.04 21.98
CA MET A 1 28.85 6.06 20.82
C MET A 1 27.54 5.50 21.32
N ARG A 2 26.50 6.33 21.51
CA ARG A 2 25.14 5.83 21.76
C ARG A 2 24.62 5.25 20.46
N GLN A 3 24.33 3.95 20.46
CA GLN A 3 23.59 3.32 19.41
C GLN A 3 22.16 3.88 19.46
N SER A 4 21.80 4.78 18.55
CA SER A 4 20.42 5.23 18.42
C SER A 4 19.60 4.05 17.92
N SER A 5 18.82 3.45 18.81
CA SER A 5 17.77 2.52 18.40
C SER A 5 16.71 3.35 17.68
N PHE A 6 16.52 3.11 16.39
CA PHE A 6 15.40 3.68 15.65
C PHE A 6 14.19 2.76 15.88
N ASP A 7 13.20 3.26 16.58
CA ASP A 7 11.92 2.58 16.67
C ASP A 7 11.14 2.79 15.36
N ILE A 8 10.83 1.70 14.69
CA ILE A 8 10.06 1.74 13.44
C ILE A 8 8.57 1.69 13.80
N LEU A 9 7.87 2.78 13.51
CA LEU A 9 6.42 2.82 13.58
C LEU A 9 5.84 2.18 12.32
N THR A 10 5.20 1.02 12.48
CA THR A 10 4.48 0.36 11.39
C THR A 10 3.22 1.16 11.02
N PRO A 11 2.83 1.26 9.73
CA PRO A 11 1.62 1.96 9.34
C PRO A 11 0.38 1.30 9.96
N TYR A 12 -0.67 2.10 10.15
CA TYR A 12 -1.99 1.63 10.55
C TYR A 12 -2.97 1.77 9.38
N ILE A 13 -3.71 0.71 9.12
CA ILE A 13 -4.79 0.70 8.12
C ILE A 13 -6.12 0.90 8.83
N SER A 14 -6.82 1.99 8.49
CA SER A 14 -8.03 2.41 9.16
C SER A 14 -9.20 1.44 8.92
N GLU A 15 -10.15 1.45 9.84
CA GLU A 15 -11.39 0.67 9.80
C GLU A 15 -12.32 0.98 8.60
N ASN A 16 -12.05 2.06 7.86
CA ASN A 16 -12.74 2.35 6.61
C ASN A 16 -12.42 1.31 5.51
N PHE A 17 -11.25 0.69 5.57
CA PHE A 17 -10.80 -0.33 4.62
C PHE A 17 -11.28 -1.72 5.07
N THR A 18 -12.44 -2.11 4.58
CA THR A 18 -13.06 -3.41 4.84
C THR A 18 -13.27 -4.16 3.53
N PRO A 19 -13.33 -5.50 3.55
CA PRO A 19 -13.57 -6.27 2.33
C PRO A 19 -14.80 -5.80 1.56
N ARG A 20 -14.70 -5.75 0.24
CA ARG A 20 -15.82 -5.40 -0.63
C ARG A 20 -16.94 -6.43 -0.52
N LYS A 21 -18.18 -5.96 -0.60
CA LYS A 21 -19.39 -6.81 -0.56
C LYS A 21 -20.01 -7.07 -1.93
N LEU A 22 -19.66 -6.24 -2.91
CA LEU A 22 -20.20 -6.31 -4.27
C LEU A 22 -19.17 -6.88 -5.24
N PRO A 23 -19.61 -7.48 -6.37
CA PRO A 23 -18.70 -7.83 -7.44
C PRO A 23 -17.88 -6.62 -7.91
N ALA A 24 -16.64 -6.87 -8.31
CA ALA A 24 -15.79 -5.84 -8.85
C ALA A 24 -16.32 -5.31 -10.19
N MET A 25 -16.23 -4.01 -10.39
CA MET A 25 -16.40 -3.41 -11.71
C MET A 25 -15.10 -3.52 -12.51
N PRO A 26 -15.15 -3.46 -13.86
CA PRO A 26 -13.95 -3.50 -14.70
C PRO A 26 -13.16 -2.19 -14.63
N ILE A 27 -12.74 -1.85 -13.42
CA ILE A 27 -11.99 -0.62 -13.10
C ILE A 27 -10.68 -1.02 -12.45
N VAL A 28 -9.59 -0.47 -12.95
CA VAL A 28 -8.25 -0.58 -12.36
C VAL A 28 -7.97 0.70 -11.57
N ALA A 29 -7.85 0.60 -10.25
CA ALA A 29 -7.40 1.73 -9.43
C ALA A 29 -5.92 2.00 -9.69
N VAL A 30 -5.52 3.25 -9.88
CA VAL A 30 -4.13 3.61 -10.12
C VAL A 30 -3.68 4.62 -9.07
N HIS A 31 -2.62 4.28 -8.36
CA HIS A 31 -1.93 5.17 -7.45
C HIS A 31 -0.46 5.23 -7.81
N THR A 32 -0.02 6.39 -8.28
CA THR A 32 1.37 6.65 -8.66
C THR A 32 1.87 7.94 -8.03
N ARG A 33 3.15 7.99 -7.72
CA ARG A 33 3.79 9.24 -7.28
C ARG A 33 3.86 10.23 -8.44
N GLU A 34 4.32 9.77 -9.61
CA GLU A 34 4.45 10.58 -10.81
C GLU A 34 3.28 10.33 -11.76
N GLN A 35 2.62 11.40 -12.19
CA GLN A 35 1.48 11.29 -13.10
C GLN A 35 1.86 10.70 -14.46
N SER A 36 3.08 10.97 -14.93
CA SER A 36 3.63 10.45 -16.18
C SER A 36 3.59 8.92 -16.22
N ASP A 37 3.85 8.24 -15.09
CA ASP A 37 3.87 6.79 -15.02
C ASP A 37 2.49 6.20 -15.24
N ALA A 38 1.47 6.79 -14.61
CA ALA A 38 0.08 6.39 -14.85
C ALA A 38 -0.31 6.57 -16.32
N VAL A 39 0.00 7.73 -16.91
CA VAL A 39 -0.32 8.03 -18.32
C VAL A 39 0.38 7.05 -19.25
N ASN A 40 1.67 6.78 -19.03
CA ASN A 40 2.45 5.88 -19.86
C ASN A 40 1.93 4.43 -19.74
N LEU A 41 1.63 3.97 -18.53
CA LEU A 41 1.06 2.64 -18.29
C LEU A 41 -0.27 2.47 -19.03
N ILE A 42 -1.21 3.40 -18.84
CA ILE A 42 -2.54 3.35 -19.44
C ILE A 42 -2.46 3.37 -20.97
N LYS A 43 -1.63 4.26 -21.51
CA LYS A 43 -1.42 4.35 -22.96
C LYS A 43 -0.83 3.05 -23.50
N THR A 44 0.18 2.50 -22.86
CA THR A 44 0.83 1.25 -23.27
C THR A 44 -0.14 0.09 -23.21
N PHE A 45 -0.93 -0.01 -22.13
CA PHE A 45 -1.96 -1.04 -21.98
C PHE A 45 -2.97 -1.03 -23.12
N TYR A 46 -3.58 0.11 -23.43
CA TYR A 46 -4.57 0.19 -24.50
C TYR A 46 -4.00 0.01 -25.92
N LEU A 47 -2.70 0.31 -26.11
CA LEU A 47 -2.02 0.05 -27.38
C LEU A 47 -1.71 -1.43 -27.57
N LYS A 48 -1.24 -2.11 -26.54
CA LYS A 48 -0.90 -3.53 -26.57
C LYS A 48 -2.15 -4.45 -26.56
N PHE A 49 -3.18 -4.06 -25.78
CA PHE A 49 -4.34 -4.89 -25.48
C PHE A 49 -5.68 -4.19 -25.82
N PRO A 50 -5.92 -3.87 -27.10
CA PRO A 50 -7.14 -3.16 -27.51
C PRO A 50 -8.43 -3.91 -27.22
N GLN A 51 -8.39 -5.23 -27.05
CA GLN A 51 -9.54 -6.07 -26.65
C GLN A 51 -10.05 -5.77 -25.23
N TYR A 52 -9.22 -5.16 -24.38
CA TYR A 52 -9.59 -4.79 -23.00
C TYR A 52 -9.97 -3.31 -22.84
N ARG A 53 -10.36 -2.61 -23.89
CA ARG A 53 -10.78 -1.20 -23.84
C ARG A 53 -12.02 -0.95 -22.98
N TRP A 54 -12.75 -1.97 -22.61
CA TRP A 54 -13.86 -1.90 -21.69
C TRP A 54 -13.45 -1.86 -20.19
N PHE A 55 -12.20 -2.15 -19.86
CA PHE A 55 -11.60 -1.78 -18.57
C PHE A 55 -11.27 -0.30 -18.55
N THR A 56 -11.52 0.37 -17.44
CA THR A 56 -11.18 1.77 -17.24
C THR A 56 -10.15 1.89 -16.11
N PHE A 57 -9.35 2.95 -16.16
CA PHE A 57 -8.38 3.26 -15.11
C PHE A 57 -8.88 4.45 -14.31
N ARG A 58 -8.85 4.33 -12.97
CA ARG A 58 -9.27 5.36 -12.03
C ARG A 58 -8.08 5.88 -11.27
N ASP A 59 -7.78 7.18 -11.42
CA ASP A 59 -6.79 7.86 -10.58
C ASP A 59 -7.35 7.99 -9.16
N MET A 60 -6.57 7.56 -8.17
CA MET A 60 -6.97 7.53 -6.77
C MET A 60 -6.49 8.74 -5.97
N ARG A 61 -5.85 9.73 -6.60
CA ARG A 61 -5.34 10.92 -5.93
C ARG A 61 -6.45 11.91 -5.57
N GLY A 62 -6.22 12.66 -4.47
CA GLY A 62 -7.08 13.78 -4.07
C GLY A 62 -8.42 13.38 -3.43
N LEU A 63 -8.62 12.10 -3.16
CA LEU A 63 -9.79 11.59 -2.46
C LEU A 63 -9.56 11.67 -0.94
N SER A 64 -10.61 11.95 -0.18
CA SER A 64 -10.60 11.71 1.26
C SER A 64 -10.53 10.20 1.53
N GLU A 65 -10.05 9.79 2.70
CA GLU A 65 -9.90 8.37 3.07
C GLU A 65 -11.20 7.58 2.84
N LYS A 66 -12.34 8.15 3.21
CA LYS A 66 -13.65 7.52 3.04
C LYS A 66 -14.05 7.35 1.58
N GLU A 67 -13.83 8.38 0.75
CA GLU A 67 -14.07 8.31 -0.69
C GLU A 67 -13.12 7.34 -1.37
N PHE A 68 -11.86 7.36 -0.94
CA PHE A 68 -10.82 6.46 -1.42
C PHE A 68 -11.18 5.00 -1.15
N SER A 69 -11.52 4.65 0.09
CA SER A 69 -11.96 3.30 0.45
C SER A 69 -13.19 2.86 -0.35
N LYS A 70 -14.17 3.76 -0.56
CA LYS A 70 -15.36 3.46 -1.36
C LYS A 70 -14.99 3.20 -2.82
N ALA A 71 -14.18 4.08 -3.43
CA ALA A 71 -13.75 3.96 -4.82
C ALA A 71 -12.92 2.70 -5.05
N LEU A 72 -12.06 2.35 -4.10
CA LEU A 72 -11.21 1.16 -4.15
C LEU A 72 -12.03 -0.13 -4.15
N LYS A 73 -13.08 -0.23 -3.31
CA LYS A 73 -13.99 -1.39 -3.23
C LYS A 73 -14.76 -1.67 -4.53
N GLU A 74 -14.91 -0.68 -5.39
CA GLU A 74 -15.52 -0.84 -6.71
C GLU A 74 -14.55 -1.45 -7.73
N CYS A 75 -13.24 -1.32 -7.50
CA CYS A 75 -12.23 -1.69 -8.47
C CYS A 75 -12.00 -3.20 -8.53
N PHE A 76 -11.68 -3.68 -9.72
CA PHE A 76 -11.29 -5.05 -10.01
C PHE A 76 -9.93 -5.39 -9.42
N MET A 77 -8.95 -4.52 -9.66
CA MET A 77 -7.60 -4.58 -9.14
C MET A 77 -7.06 -3.16 -8.91
N SER A 78 -5.93 -3.08 -8.26
CA SER A 78 -5.19 -1.84 -8.06
C SER A 78 -3.78 -1.92 -8.63
N VAL A 79 -3.24 -0.77 -9.02
CA VAL A 79 -1.86 -0.60 -9.50
C VAL A 79 -1.17 0.44 -8.65
N TRP A 80 0.00 0.09 -8.15
CA TRP A 80 0.83 0.95 -7.31
C TRP A 80 2.22 1.15 -7.91
N ILE A 81 2.61 2.42 -8.11
CA ILE A 81 3.93 2.81 -8.60
C ILE A 81 4.48 3.90 -7.69
N ASP A 82 5.34 3.51 -6.75
CA ASP A 82 6.03 4.44 -5.86
C ASP A 82 7.37 3.86 -5.41
N ASP A 83 8.45 4.24 -6.07
CA ASP A 83 9.80 3.77 -5.80
C ASP A 83 10.34 4.19 -4.43
N LYS A 84 9.77 5.24 -3.82
CA LYS A 84 10.28 5.89 -2.62
C LYS A 84 9.48 5.56 -1.36
N SER A 85 8.36 4.87 -1.48
CA SER A 85 7.55 4.50 -0.34
C SER A 85 8.13 3.28 0.38
N GLY A 86 8.65 3.47 1.58
CA GLY A 86 9.18 2.37 2.40
C GLY A 86 8.10 1.49 3.05
N HIS A 87 6.84 1.93 3.10
CA HIS A 87 5.77 1.20 3.81
C HIS A 87 4.69 0.64 2.91
N GLY A 88 4.37 1.32 1.79
CA GLY A 88 3.34 0.84 0.87
C GLY A 88 1.94 0.77 1.48
N THR A 89 1.43 1.87 2.03
CA THR A 89 0.08 1.90 2.62
C THR A 89 -1.00 1.58 1.61
N PHE A 90 -0.89 2.11 0.39
CA PHE A 90 -1.87 1.86 -0.68
C PHE A 90 -2.08 0.36 -0.99
N PRO A 91 -1.03 -0.47 -1.18
CA PRO A 91 -1.22 -1.90 -1.35
C PRO A 91 -1.91 -2.57 -0.16
N LEU A 92 -1.56 -2.20 1.08
CA LEU A 92 -2.19 -2.74 2.28
C LEU A 92 -3.68 -2.37 2.37
N GLU A 93 -4.05 -1.14 2.03
CA GLU A 93 -5.44 -0.67 1.92
C GLU A 93 -6.21 -1.45 0.85
N SER A 94 -5.55 -1.74 -0.28
CA SER A 94 -6.11 -2.57 -1.35
C SER A 94 -6.41 -3.99 -0.86
N MET A 95 -5.44 -4.60 -0.17
CA MET A 95 -5.59 -5.93 0.43
C MET A 95 -6.72 -5.96 1.47
N ALA A 96 -6.81 -4.95 2.34
CA ALA A 96 -7.89 -4.81 3.32
C ALA A 96 -9.27 -4.71 2.65
N CYS A 97 -9.35 -4.10 1.46
CA CYS A 97 -10.56 -4.03 0.65
C CYS A 97 -10.82 -5.30 -0.18
N ASN A 98 -9.97 -6.31 -0.11
CA ASN A 98 -10.02 -7.51 -0.95
C ASN A 98 -9.88 -7.19 -2.44
N VAL A 99 -8.99 -6.25 -2.78
CA VAL A 99 -8.65 -5.79 -4.13
C VAL A 99 -7.21 -6.16 -4.43
N PRO A 100 -6.95 -7.09 -5.37
CA PRO A 100 -5.60 -7.49 -5.74
C PRO A 100 -4.75 -6.32 -6.20
N CYS A 101 -3.48 -6.27 -5.75
CA CYS A 101 -2.56 -5.21 -6.09
C CYS A 101 -1.43 -5.71 -6.98
N LEU A 102 -1.20 -4.99 -8.08
CA LEU A 102 0.01 -5.05 -8.89
C LEU A 102 0.88 -3.85 -8.53
N GLY A 103 2.09 -4.07 -8.08
CA GLY A 103 2.98 -2.99 -7.69
C GLY A 103 4.38 -3.13 -8.23
N LYS A 104 5.05 -1.99 -8.47
CA LYS A 104 6.50 -1.99 -8.65
C LYS A 104 7.15 -2.17 -7.28
N ILE A 105 8.14 -3.08 -7.20
CA ILE A 105 8.94 -3.25 -5.99
C ILE A 105 9.73 -1.96 -5.75
N PRO A 106 9.56 -1.28 -4.60
CA PRO A 106 10.32 -0.08 -4.30
C PRO A 106 11.78 -0.40 -3.96
N ASP A 107 12.64 0.62 -3.94
CA ASP A 107 14.07 0.48 -3.62
C ASP A 107 14.29 -0.15 -2.23
N LEU A 108 13.39 0.14 -1.28
CA LEU A 108 13.31 -0.50 0.02
C LEU A 108 12.02 -1.30 0.08
N SER A 109 12.11 -2.59 -0.24
CA SER A 109 10.94 -3.47 -0.21
C SER A 109 10.41 -3.64 1.21
N PRO A 110 9.11 -3.40 1.46
CA PRO A 110 8.49 -3.67 2.76
C PRO A 110 8.56 -5.14 3.12
N GLU A 111 8.75 -5.46 4.41
CA GLU A 111 8.87 -6.84 4.90
C GLU A 111 7.60 -7.68 4.65
N TRP A 112 6.44 -7.06 4.60
CA TRP A 112 5.17 -7.73 4.35
C TRP A 112 4.98 -8.14 2.87
N MET A 113 5.73 -7.56 1.94
CA MET A 113 5.60 -7.78 0.50
C MET A 113 6.21 -9.14 0.10
N ASN A 114 5.41 -10.04 -0.48
CA ASN A 114 5.85 -11.35 -0.95
C ASN A 114 5.00 -11.84 -2.14
N GLU A 115 5.45 -12.91 -2.81
CA GLU A 115 4.83 -13.44 -4.03
C GLU A 115 3.41 -13.99 -3.84
N ASP A 116 3.00 -14.25 -2.59
CA ASP A 116 1.70 -14.85 -2.29
C ASP A 116 0.61 -13.81 -2.06
N ASN A 117 0.96 -12.54 -1.77
CA ASN A 117 0.01 -11.50 -1.38
C ASN A 117 -0.21 -10.39 -2.41
N GLY A 118 0.42 -10.48 -3.58
CA GLY A 118 0.27 -9.50 -4.65
C GLY A 118 1.06 -9.88 -5.90
N ILE A 119 1.04 -9.00 -6.89
CA ILE A 119 1.84 -9.13 -8.10
C ILE A 119 2.91 -8.04 -8.06
N TRP A 120 4.16 -8.42 -7.84
CA TRP A 120 5.25 -7.48 -7.61
C TRP A 120 6.27 -7.55 -8.75
N VAL A 121 6.50 -6.42 -9.41
CA VAL A 121 7.36 -6.33 -10.59
C VAL A 121 8.53 -5.40 -10.34
N THR A 122 9.66 -5.70 -10.96
CA THR A 122 10.86 -4.84 -10.91
C THR A 122 10.90 -3.85 -12.09
N ASP A 123 10.24 -4.19 -13.20
CA ASP A 123 10.25 -3.41 -14.43
C ASP A 123 8.86 -2.87 -14.77
N LEU A 124 8.72 -1.54 -14.79
CA LEU A 124 7.48 -0.85 -15.15
C LEU A 124 6.99 -1.16 -16.56
N THR A 125 7.90 -1.50 -17.48
CA THR A 125 7.55 -1.79 -18.88
C THR A 125 6.70 -3.06 -19.00
N MET A 126 6.80 -3.97 -18.02
CA MET A 126 6.05 -5.23 -17.97
C MET A 126 4.68 -5.10 -17.30
N MET A 127 4.39 -3.98 -16.62
CA MET A 127 3.15 -3.85 -15.84
C MET A 127 1.89 -4.01 -16.69
N SER A 128 1.90 -3.48 -17.92
CA SER A 128 0.77 -3.62 -18.84
C SER A 128 0.46 -5.08 -19.20
N ASP A 129 1.50 -5.90 -19.32
CA ASP A 129 1.39 -7.32 -19.63
C ASP A 129 0.81 -8.09 -18.42
N TYR A 130 1.30 -7.80 -17.21
CA TYR A 130 0.75 -8.40 -15.98
C TYR A 130 -0.71 -8.01 -15.73
N ILE A 131 -1.11 -6.77 -16.04
CA ILE A 131 -2.54 -6.38 -15.97
C ILE A 131 -3.38 -7.24 -16.94
N ALA A 132 -2.91 -7.39 -18.17
CA ALA A 132 -3.61 -8.17 -19.17
C ALA A 132 -3.70 -9.66 -18.78
N ASP A 133 -2.62 -10.24 -18.28
CA ASP A 133 -2.59 -11.62 -17.79
C ASP A 133 -3.54 -11.81 -16.60
N PHE A 134 -3.58 -10.86 -15.69
CA PHE A 134 -4.50 -10.93 -14.54
C PHE A 134 -5.96 -10.83 -14.99
N ILE A 135 -6.29 -9.97 -15.96
CA ILE A 135 -7.62 -9.87 -16.56
C ILE A 135 -7.99 -11.20 -17.22
N GLN A 136 -7.07 -11.79 -17.98
CA GLN A 136 -7.31 -13.07 -18.66
C GLN A 136 -7.59 -14.18 -17.64
N ASN A 137 -6.77 -14.33 -16.63
CA ASN A 137 -6.96 -15.32 -15.58
C ASN A 137 -8.30 -15.13 -14.83
N TRP A 138 -8.71 -13.88 -14.62
CA TRP A 138 -10.01 -13.60 -14.00
C TRP A 138 -11.19 -14.00 -14.91
N LEU A 139 -11.10 -13.74 -16.20
CA LEU A 139 -12.12 -14.13 -17.18
C LEU A 139 -12.26 -15.65 -17.32
N GLU A 140 -11.17 -16.37 -17.09
CA GLU A 140 -11.10 -17.84 -17.14
C GLU A 140 -11.38 -18.51 -15.80
N ASP A 141 -11.72 -17.74 -14.76
CA ASP A 141 -11.89 -18.21 -13.36
C ASP A 141 -10.66 -18.97 -12.82
N ASN A 142 -9.48 -18.49 -13.20
CA ASN A 142 -8.19 -19.11 -12.93
C ASN A 142 -7.32 -18.30 -11.95
N ILE A 143 -7.93 -17.42 -11.14
CA ILE A 143 -7.21 -16.72 -10.09
C ILE A 143 -6.92 -17.69 -8.93
N LYS A 144 -5.68 -17.69 -8.46
CA LYS A 144 -5.25 -18.53 -7.33
C LYS A 144 -6.12 -18.22 -6.10
N PRO A 145 -6.85 -19.20 -5.54
CA PRO A 145 -7.71 -18.98 -4.36
C PRO A 145 -6.93 -18.41 -3.16
N ASP A 146 -5.69 -18.84 -2.99
CA ASP A 146 -4.83 -18.45 -1.86
C ASP A 146 -4.43 -16.98 -1.88
N LEU A 147 -4.45 -16.33 -3.05
CA LEU A 147 -4.12 -14.90 -3.16
C LEU A 147 -4.97 -14.04 -2.20
N TYR A 148 -6.28 -14.21 -2.24
CA TYR A 148 -7.20 -13.42 -1.41
C TYR A 148 -7.05 -13.68 0.08
N GLU A 149 -6.80 -14.94 0.45
CA GLU A 149 -6.55 -15.32 1.85
C GLU A 149 -5.23 -14.73 2.36
N ASN A 150 -4.18 -14.75 1.55
CA ASN A 150 -2.89 -14.20 1.91
C ASN A 150 -2.91 -12.66 1.99
N MET A 151 -3.63 -11.99 1.08
CA MET A 151 -3.89 -10.56 1.14
C MET A 151 -4.58 -10.18 2.45
N LYS A 152 -5.62 -10.91 2.84
CA LYS A 152 -6.35 -10.69 4.08
C LYS A 152 -5.44 -10.84 5.29
N LYS A 153 -4.70 -11.95 5.39
CA LYS A 153 -3.74 -12.19 6.49
C LYS A 153 -2.68 -11.09 6.59
N THR A 154 -2.21 -10.59 5.45
CA THR A 154 -1.25 -9.49 5.42
C THR A 154 -1.87 -8.20 5.96
N ALA A 155 -3.04 -7.81 5.45
CA ALA A 155 -3.70 -6.57 5.87
C ALA A 155 -4.06 -6.56 7.36
N GLU A 156 -4.54 -7.69 7.90
CA GLU A 156 -4.93 -7.82 9.32
C GLU A 156 -3.80 -7.48 10.30
N GLN A 157 -2.54 -7.67 9.91
CA GLN A 157 -1.38 -7.31 10.74
C GLN A 157 -1.25 -5.80 11.00
N PHE A 158 -1.87 -4.98 10.14
CA PHE A 158 -1.79 -3.51 10.18
C PHE A 158 -3.10 -2.84 10.61
N MET A 159 -4.11 -3.61 11.02
CA MET A 159 -5.44 -3.10 11.37
C MET A 159 -5.67 -2.97 12.88
N ASN A 160 -4.68 -3.27 13.72
CA ASN A 160 -4.81 -3.17 15.17
C ASN A 160 -4.56 -1.73 15.65
N LYS A 161 -5.64 -0.93 15.74
CA LYS A 161 -5.58 0.45 16.19
C LYS A 161 -5.03 0.60 17.62
N GLN A 162 -5.41 -0.28 18.53
CA GLN A 162 -4.96 -0.18 19.92
C GLN A 162 -3.45 -0.40 20.04
N GLU A 163 -2.91 -1.36 19.30
CA GLU A 163 -1.48 -1.61 19.27
C GLU A 163 -0.73 -0.44 18.65
N PHE A 164 -1.25 0.13 17.55
CA PHE A 164 -0.69 1.30 16.91
C PHE A 164 -0.67 2.50 17.87
N ASP A 165 -1.81 2.83 18.48
CA ASP A 165 -1.93 3.95 19.42
C ASP A 165 -0.97 3.77 20.62
N SER A 166 -0.85 2.54 21.16
CA SER A 166 0.06 2.23 22.27
C SER A 166 1.53 2.43 21.88
N LYS A 167 1.93 2.03 20.67
CA LYS A 167 3.28 2.26 20.14
C LYS A 167 3.57 3.74 19.96
N VAL A 168 2.60 4.49 19.40
CA VAL A 168 2.74 5.95 19.23
C VAL A 168 2.95 6.64 20.58
N ILE A 169 2.11 6.33 21.57
CA ILE A 169 2.19 6.91 22.92
C ILE A 169 3.56 6.59 23.55
N SER A 170 3.97 5.32 23.52
CA SER A 170 5.26 4.88 24.08
C SER A 170 6.47 5.60 23.46
N LEU A 171 6.44 5.81 22.12
CA LEU A 171 7.49 6.54 21.41
C LEU A 171 7.57 8.01 21.85
N PHE A 172 6.41 8.68 22.01
CA PHE A 172 6.37 10.06 22.45
C PHE A 172 6.79 10.21 23.93
N GLU A 173 6.35 9.32 24.80
CA GLU A 173 6.75 9.31 26.21
C GLU A 173 8.26 9.08 26.36
N GLY A 174 8.83 8.14 25.61
CA GLY A 174 10.27 7.90 25.57
C GLY A 174 11.04 9.14 25.11
N TYR A 175 10.61 9.78 24.03
CA TYR A 175 11.22 11.00 23.51
C TYR A 175 11.16 12.16 24.52
N LEU A 176 10.03 12.37 25.20
CA LEU A 176 9.86 13.42 26.19
C LEU A 176 10.74 13.18 27.42
N THR A 177 10.84 11.94 27.88
CA THR A 177 11.70 11.54 28.99
C THR A 177 13.17 11.77 28.66
N ASP A 178 13.64 11.36 27.50
CA ASP A 178 15.02 11.56 27.05
C ASP A 178 15.37 13.06 26.97
N ARG A 179 14.42 13.86 26.48
CA ARG A 179 14.60 15.30 26.38
C ARG A 179 14.65 15.99 27.75
N ALA A 180 13.82 15.59 28.70
CA ALA A 180 13.83 16.10 30.07
C ALA A 180 15.17 15.78 30.75
N ASN A 181 15.64 14.54 30.68
CA ASN A 181 16.91 14.11 31.22
C ASN A 181 18.10 14.88 30.62
N SER A 182 18.07 15.12 29.31
CA SER A 182 19.09 15.90 28.60
C SER A 182 19.12 17.36 29.05
N PHE A 183 17.97 17.95 29.40
CA PHE A 183 17.85 19.30 29.91
C PHE A 183 18.42 19.42 31.35
N GLU A 184 18.11 18.45 32.22
CA GLU A 184 18.65 18.37 33.57
C GLU A 184 20.18 18.24 33.59
N GLU A 185 20.75 17.39 32.69
CA GLU A 185 22.20 17.27 32.53
C GLU A 185 22.88 18.58 32.06
N GLN A 186 22.18 19.39 31.26
CA GLN A 186 22.72 20.68 30.82
C GLN A 186 22.70 21.73 31.92
N ILE A 187 21.65 21.76 32.72
CA ILE A 187 21.56 22.67 33.86
C ILE A 187 22.65 22.36 34.89
N SER A 188 22.82 21.09 35.25
CA SER A 188 23.85 20.70 36.25
C SER A 188 25.28 21.02 35.82
N LYS A 189 25.57 21.02 34.51
CA LYS A 189 26.90 21.44 33.98
C LYS A 189 27.12 22.95 33.92
N THR A 190 26.08 23.75 34.09
CA THR A 190 26.16 25.21 34.04
C THR A 190 26.30 25.80 35.44
N GLU A 191 26.03 25.00 36.47
CA GLU A 191 26.14 25.38 37.89
C GLU A 191 27.51 25.00 38.54
N GLU A 192 28.39 24.31 37.81
CA GLU A 192 29.80 24.05 38.13
C GLU A 192 30.73 25.10 37.47
#